data_7dffef618ed7eb242b8890c2539235fd
#
_entry.id   7dffef618ed7eb242b8890c2539235fd
#
_cell.length_a   1.000
_cell.length_b   1.000
_cell.length_c   1.000
_cell.angle_alpha   90.00
_cell.angle_beta   90.00
_cell.angle_gamma   90.00
#
_symmetry.space_group_name_H-M   'P 1'
#
loop_
_entity.id
_entity.type
_entity.pdbx_description
1 polymer ?
#
loop_
_entity_poly.entity_id
_entity_poly.type
_entity_poly.pdbx_seq_one_letter_code
_entity_poly.pdbx_strand_id
1 'polypeptide(L)'
;MGHMRVAQATCTRAAHDGTMTTMNTAPSLDDLLTRARSRPGRRTLLGLTGSPGAGKTTLAETLTRLLREDPPPGMTGDWVAYVPMDGFHLADVELDRLGRRGRKGAPDTFDAAGYAALLRRLREDDEETIYAPAFERDLEQPVAGSIPVPRAARVVITEGNYLLLDHGDWARVRPWLDEVWYCELDRVERLKRLIARHVRFGKAPDYATSWVEQVDERNAELIAATKPKADLIVPDSVIRSIPLPVDI
;
A
#
# COMPACT_ATOMS: atom_id res chain seq x y z
N MET A 1 56.91 -56.63 31.69
CA MET A 1 56.77 -55.20 32.07
C MET A 1 56.77 -54.41 30.77
N GLY A 2 55.62 -54.12 30.21
CA GLY A 2 55.44 -53.44 28.92
C GLY A 2 54.76 -52.11 29.13
N HIS A 3 55.46 -51.05 28.78
CA HIS A 3 54.91 -49.69 28.81
C HIS A 3 54.13 -49.42 27.51
N MET A 4 52.84 -49.25 27.64
CA MET A 4 51.96 -48.81 26.60
C MET A 4 51.97 -47.27 26.48
N ARG A 5 52.48 -46.72 25.38
CA ARG A 5 52.40 -45.28 25.07
C ARG A 5 51.06 -44.98 24.48
N VAL A 6 50.31 -44.11 25.12
CA VAL A 6 49.06 -43.52 24.59
C VAL A 6 49.42 -42.35 23.65
N ALA A 7 49.01 -42.44 22.39
CA ALA A 7 49.12 -41.32 21.45
C ALA A 7 47.94 -40.39 21.63
N GLN A 8 48.23 -39.15 21.92
CA GLN A 8 47.25 -38.03 21.91
C GLN A 8 47.04 -37.54 20.48
N ALA A 9 45.85 -37.72 19.97
CA ALA A 9 45.42 -37.12 18.72
C ALA A 9 44.92 -35.69 18.99
N THR A 10 45.64 -34.68 18.49
CA THR A 10 45.22 -33.27 18.47
C THR A 10 44.21 -33.07 17.35
N CYS A 11 42.95 -32.87 17.73
CA CYS A 11 41.88 -32.47 16.82
C CYS A 11 41.97 -30.93 16.60
N THR A 12 42.49 -30.50 15.46
CA THR A 12 42.46 -29.12 15.03
C THR A 12 41.04 -28.79 14.49
N ARG A 13 40.32 -28.04 15.28
CA ARG A 13 39.01 -27.49 14.94
C ARG A 13 39.20 -26.31 13.98
N ALA A 14 38.95 -26.47 12.70
CA ALA A 14 38.86 -25.38 11.74
C ALA A 14 37.60 -24.56 12.05
N ALA A 15 37.79 -23.33 12.51
CA ALA A 15 36.73 -22.35 12.63
C ALA A 15 36.36 -21.88 11.22
N HIS A 16 35.19 -22.30 10.73
CA HIS A 16 34.55 -21.67 9.59
C HIS A 16 33.83 -20.42 10.12
N ASP A 17 34.53 -19.31 10.03
CA ASP A 17 33.94 -17.97 10.21
C ASP A 17 33.21 -17.59 8.92
N GLY A 18 32.00 -18.10 8.80
CA GLY A 18 31.06 -17.77 7.72
C GLY A 18 30.19 -16.61 8.14
N THR A 19 30.75 -15.43 8.28
CA THR A 19 29.97 -14.19 8.37
C THR A 19 29.26 -13.96 7.01
N MET A 20 28.07 -14.58 6.82
CA MET A 20 27.15 -14.15 5.79
C MET A 20 26.67 -12.75 6.15
N THR A 21 27.39 -11.75 5.66
CA THR A 21 26.85 -10.40 5.54
C THR A 21 25.69 -10.49 4.57
N THR A 22 24.47 -10.64 5.08
CA THR A 22 23.26 -10.39 4.29
C THR A 22 23.31 -8.91 3.93
N MET A 23 23.82 -8.61 2.75
CA MET A 23 23.60 -7.30 2.14
C MET A 23 22.07 -7.13 2.10
N ASN A 24 21.56 -6.22 2.93
CA ASN A 24 20.16 -5.83 2.93
C ASN A 24 19.94 -4.98 1.67
N THR A 25 19.90 -5.64 0.52
CA THR A 25 19.57 -5.02 -0.76
C THR A 25 18.12 -4.58 -0.70
N ALA A 26 17.87 -3.32 -1.03
CA ALA A 26 16.50 -2.81 -1.14
C ALA A 26 15.67 -3.73 -2.05
N PRO A 27 14.41 -4.02 -1.71
CA PRO A 27 13.57 -4.93 -2.50
C PRO A 27 13.39 -4.42 -3.93
N SER A 28 13.42 -5.32 -4.89
CA SER A 28 13.06 -5.09 -6.29
C SER A 28 11.54 -5.23 -6.48
N LEU A 29 11.02 -4.88 -7.67
CA LEU A 29 9.62 -5.11 -8.02
C LEU A 29 9.29 -6.62 -8.00
N ASP A 30 10.20 -7.48 -8.46
CA ASP A 30 10.03 -8.94 -8.45
C ASP A 30 9.97 -9.51 -7.02
N ASP A 31 10.74 -8.95 -6.09
CA ASP A 31 10.66 -9.30 -4.67
C ASP A 31 9.30 -8.93 -4.09
N LEU A 32 8.75 -7.77 -4.47
CA LEU A 32 7.41 -7.34 -4.04
C LEU A 32 6.32 -8.25 -4.60
N LEU A 33 6.40 -8.63 -5.87
CA LEU A 33 5.47 -9.59 -6.50
C LEU A 33 5.52 -10.95 -5.80
N THR A 34 6.71 -11.47 -5.55
CA THR A 34 6.92 -12.73 -4.84
C THR A 34 6.31 -12.67 -3.43
N ARG A 35 6.54 -11.58 -2.72
CA ARG A 35 6.01 -11.37 -1.36
C ARG A 35 4.48 -11.25 -1.34
N ALA A 36 3.89 -10.58 -2.31
CA ALA A 36 2.44 -10.46 -2.43
C ALA A 36 1.74 -11.82 -2.68
N ARG A 37 2.43 -12.78 -3.34
CA ARG A 37 1.92 -14.12 -3.65
C ARG A 37 2.03 -15.12 -2.50
N SER A 38 2.90 -14.89 -1.52
CA SER A 38 3.49 -15.93 -0.66
C SER A 38 2.62 -16.40 0.51
N ARG A 39 1.31 -16.12 0.54
CA ARG A 39 0.45 -16.51 1.66
C ARG A 39 -0.64 -17.49 1.24
N PRO A 40 -0.42 -18.83 1.40
CA PRO A 40 -1.42 -19.82 1.08
C PRO A 40 -2.56 -19.86 2.12
N GLY A 41 -3.75 -20.21 1.66
CA GLY A 41 -4.88 -20.59 2.50
C GLY A 41 -5.98 -19.54 2.58
N ARG A 42 -5.80 -18.44 3.29
CA ARG A 42 -6.81 -17.38 3.41
C ARG A 42 -6.56 -16.23 2.43
N ARG A 43 -7.58 -15.39 2.21
CA ARG A 43 -7.44 -14.15 1.44
C ARG A 43 -6.40 -13.23 2.08
N THR A 44 -5.39 -12.79 1.32
CA THR A 44 -4.38 -11.84 1.74
C THR A 44 -4.87 -10.42 1.51
N LEU A 45 -4.80 -9.55 2.52
CA LEU A 45 -5.08 -8.12 2.41
C LEU A 45 -3.76 -7.35 2.54
N LEU A 46 -3.29 -6.81 1.42
CA LEU A 46 -2.04 -6.04 1.32
C LEU A 46 -2.35 -4.55 1.24
N GLY A 47 -1.89 -3.78 2.21
CA GLY A 47 -1.99 -2.32 2.22
C GLY A 47 -0.76 -1.64 1.63
N LEU A 48 -0.97 -0.63 0.80
CA LEU A 48 0.09 0.29 0.35
C LEU A 48 -0.20 1.67 0.91
N THR A 49 0.74 2.25 1.64
CA THR A 49 0.60 3.58 2.22
C THR A 49 1.80 4.47 1.89
N GLY A 50 1.72 5.75 2.22
CA GLY A 50 2.77 6.73 1.96
C GLY A 50 2.17 8.10 1.69
N SER A 51 2.99 9.13 1.70
CA SER A 51 2.56 10.52 1.52
C SER A 51 1.83 10.74 0.19
N PRO A 52 0.94 11.74 0.07
CA PRO A 52 0.33 12.13 -1.20
C PRO A 52 1.40 12.32 -2.28
N GLY A 53 1.19 11.77 -3.47
CA GLY A 53 2.16 11.82 -4.57
C GLY A 53 3.31 10.81 -4.52
N ALA A 54 3.36 9.91 -3.51
CA ALA A 54 4.43 8.91 -3.35
C ALA A 54 4.33 7.71 -4.32
N GLY A 55 3.36 7.66 -5.24
CA GLY A 55 3.24 6.59 -6.24
C GLY A 55 2.54 5.32 -5.76
N LYS A 56 1.78 5.37 -4.66
CA LYS A 56 1.00 4.24 -4.12
C LYS A 56 0.07 3.61 -5.17
N THR A 57 -0.76 4.43 -5.81
CA THR A 57 -1.72 4.00 -6.82
C THR A 57 -1.01 3.33 -7.99
N THR A 58 0.06 3.97 -8.52
CA THR A 58 0.87 3.41 -9.62
C THR A 58 1.45 2.04 -9.25
N LEU A 59 1.99 1.90 -8.03
CA LEU A 59 2.49 0.61 -7.55
C LEU A 59 1.36 -0.41 -7.40
N ALA A 60 0.21 -0.02 -6.81
CA ALA A 60 -0.94 -0.90 -6.62
C ALA A 60 -1.47 -1.45 -7.94
N GLU A 61 -1.67 -0.58 -8.91
CA GLU A 61 -2.12 -0.95 -10.25
C GLU A 61 -1.10 -1.85 -10.98
N THR A 62 0.18 -1.52 -10.88
CA THR A 62 1.26 -2.33 -11.46
C THR A 62 1.31 -3.72 -10.87
N LEU A 63 1.29 -3.85 -9.54
CA LEU A 63 1.26 -5.14 -8.86
C LEU A 63 0.00 -5.93 -9.24
N THR A 64 -1.17 -5.27 -9.24
CA THR A 64 -2.44 -5.92 -9.61
C THR A 64 -2.40 -6.45 -11.03
N ARG A 65 -1.91 -5.66 -11.99
CA ARG A 65 -1.79 -6.06 -13.38
C ARG A 65 -0.83 -7.25 -13.54
N LEU A 66 0.38 -7.15 -13.02
CA LEU A 66 1.39 -8.21 -13.14
C LEU A 66 0.96 -9.52 -12.45
N LEU A 67 0.28 -9.43 -11.30
CA LEU A 67 -0.27 -10.60 -10.64
C LEU A 67 -1.41 -11.24 -11.44
N ARG A 68 -2.26 -10.45 -12.11
CA ARG A 68 -3.33 -10.96 -12.99
C ARG A 68 -2.81 -11.64 -14.24
N GLU A 69 -1.71 -11.15 -14.80
CA GLU A 69 -1.07 -11.69 -16.00
C GLU A 69 -0.40 -13.06 -15.75
N ASP A 70 -0.01 -13.32 -14.50
CA ASP A 70 0.64 -14.59 -14.11
C ASP A 70 -0.05 -15.17 -12.85
N PRO A 71 -1.26 -15.73 -13.00
CA PRO A 71 -1.99 -16.33 -11.89
C PRO A 71 -1.37 -17.68 -11.46
N PRO A 72 -1.52 -18.08 -10.19
CA PRO A 72 -1.15 -19.41 -9.74
C PRO A 72 -1.87 -20.52 -10.52
N PRO A 73 -1.30 -21.73 -10.61
CA PRO A 73 -1.93 -22.86 -11.30
C PRO A 73 -3.38 -23.09 -10.85
N GLY A 74 -4.31 -23.16 -11.82
CA GLY A 74 -5.73 -23.37 -11.56
C GLY A 74 -6.53 -22.13 -11.19
N MET A 75 -5.91 -20.94 -11.14
CA MET A 75 -6.58 -19.66 -10.93
C MET A 75 -6.65 -18.84 -12.24
N THR A 76 -7.56 -17.87 -12.26
CA THR A 76 -7.71 -16.89 -13.34
C THR A 76 -7.24 -15.51 -12.87
N GLY A 77 -7.21 -14.50 -13.73
CA GLY A 77 -6.85 -13.12 -13.36
C GLY A 77 -7.69 -12.53 -12.20
N ASP A 78 -8.87 -13.09 -11.94
CA ASP A 78 -9.76 -12.67 -10.85
C ASP A 78 -9.25 -13.06 -9.45
N TRP A 79 -8.13 -13.79 -9.37
CA TRP A 79 -7.49 -14.11 -8.09
C TRP A 79 -6.92 -12.91 -7.35
N VAL A 80 -6.81 -11.74 -8.03
CA VAL A 80 -6.35 -10.47 -7.45
C VAL A 80 -7.40 -9.39 -7.66
N ALA A 81 -7.73 -8.67 -6.60
CA ALA A 81 -8.57 -7.47 -6.63
C ALA A 81 -7.79 -6.24 -6.14
N TYR A 82 -8.16 -5.08 -6.67
CA TYR A 82 -7.66 -3.78 -6.22
C TYR A 82 -8.81 -2.95 -5.65
N VAL A 83 -8.64 -2.47 -4.42
CA VAL A 83 -9.66 -1.73 -3.67
C VAL A 83 -9.02 -0.48 -3.03
N PRO A 84 -9.05 0.68 -3.69
CA PRO A 84 -8.47 1.91 -3.15
C PRO A 84 -9.30 2.47 -1.98
N MET A 85 -8.62 3.04 -0.99
CA MET A 85 -9.24 3.76 0.13
C MET A 85 -10.03 5.00 -0.34
N ASP A 86 -9.66 5.58 -1.48
CA ASP A 86 -10.26 6.81 -1.97
C ASP A 86 -11.77 6.68 -2.24
N GLY A 87 -12.28 5.47 -2.50
CA GLY A 87 -13.72 5.21 -2.57
C GLY A 87 -14.49 5.51 -1.27
N PHE A 88 -13.82 5.71 -0.16
CA PHE A 88 -14.39 6.05 1.13
C PHE A 88 -14.32 7.54 1.48
N HIS A 89 -14.03 8.42 0.51
CA HIS A 89 -14.27 9.85 0.71
C HIS A 89 -15.73 10.11 1.07
N LEU A 90 -15.96 11.04 1.97
CA LEU A 90 -17.31 11.57 2.16
C LEU A 90 -17.72 12.36 0.91
N ALA A 91 -19.00 12.24 0.53
CA ALA A 91 -19.54 13.01 -0.58
C ALA A 91 -19.49 14.52 -0.29
N ASP A 92 -19.39 15.33 -1.34
CA ASP A 92 -19.29 16.77 -1.22
C ASP A 92 -20.43 17.39 -0.42
N VAL A 93 -21.66 16.89 -0.60
CA VAL A 93 -22.84 17.33 0.16
C VAL A 93 -22.65 17.15 1.67
N GLU A 94 -22.00 16.07 2.08
CA GLU A 94 -21.72 15.82 3.50
C GLU A 94 -20.53 16.64 3.98
N LEU A 95 -19.50 16.83 3.15
CA LEU A 95 -18.37 17.69 3.46
C LEU A 95 -18.81 19.16 3.63
N ASP A 96 -19.76 19.62 2.83
CA ASP A 96 -20.36 20.96 2.96
C ASP A 96 -21.14 21.09 4.27
N ARG A 97 -21.98 20.09 4.62
CA ARG A 97 -22.72 20.05 5.88
C ARG A 97 -21.79 20.08 7.11
N LEU A 98 -20.62 19.43 6.99
CA LEU A 98 -19.60 19.38 8.05
C LEU A 98 -18.64 20.58 8.05
N GLY A 99 -18.69 21.46 7.04
CA GLY A 99 -17.73 22.56 6.86
C GLY A 99 -16.31 22.07 6.57
N ARG A 100 -16.16 20.90 5.90
CA ARG A 100 -14.87 20.22 5.65
C ARG A 100 -14.43 20.21 4.19
N ARG A 101 -15.23 20.78 3.27
CA ARG A 101 -14.94 20.73 1.85
C ARG A 101 -13.59 21.35 1.48
N GLY A 102 -13.19 22.45 2.12
CA GLY A 102 -11.92 23.13 1.89
C GLY A 102 -10.66 22.34 2.28
N ARG A 103 -10.83 21.15 2.86
CA ARG A 103 -9.73 20.25 3.23
C ARG A 103 -10.00 18.81 2.82
N LYS A 104 -10.79 18.59 1.75
CA LYS A 104 -11.04 17.27 1.17
C LYS A 104 -9.73 16.53 0.93
N GLY A 105 -9.65 15.29 1.39
CA GLY A 105 -8.42 14.50 1.42
C GLY A 105 -7.73 14.44 2.80
N ALA A 106 -8.16 15.26 3.79
CA ALA A 106 -7.73 15.13 5.18
C ALA A 106 -8.38 13.90 5.86
N PRO A 107 -7.78 13.34 6.94
CA PRO A 107 -8.26 12.09 7.57
C PRO A 107 -9.74 12.07 7.95
N ASP A 108 -10.29 13.21 8.36
CA ASP A 108 -11.67 13.36 8.81
C ASP A 108 -12.65 13.74 7.70
N THR A 109 -12.23 13.58 6.43
CA THR A 109 -13.07 13.72 5.24
C THR A 109 -13.35 12.37 4.58
N PHE A 110 -13.13 11.28 5.30
CA PHE A 110 -13.37 9.91 4.89
C PHE A 110 -14.28 9.17 5.89
N ASP A 111 -14.98 8.16 5.39
CA ASP A 111 -15.64 7.15 6.21
C ASP A 111 -14.63 6.04 6.59
N ALA A 112 -13.78 6.33 7.57
CA ALA A 112 -12.79 5.38 8.05
C ALA A 112 -13.42 4.12 8.68
N ALA A 113 -14.58 4.27 9.33
CA ALA A 113 -15.29 3.15 9.93
C ALA A 113 -15.89 2.22 8.87
N GLY A 114 -16.48 2.78 7.81
CA GLY A 114 -16.96 2.03 6.65
C GLY A 114 -15.84 1.30 5.92
N TYR A 115 -14.69 1.95 5.75
CA TYR A 115 -13.51 1.32 5.17
C TYR A 115 -13.01 0.14 6.02
N ALA A 116 -12.88 0.30 7.33
CA ALA A 116 -12.51 -0.79 8.22
C ALA A 116 -13.53 -1.94 8.19
N ALA A 117 -14.83 -1.62 8.08
CA ALA A 117 -15.89 -2.62 7.96
C ALA A 117 -15.80 -3.41 6.63
N LEU A 118 -15.45 -2.74 5.52
CA LEU A 118 -15.19 -3.42 4.26
C LEU A 118 -14.00 -4.38 4.38
N LEU A 119 -12.88 -3.93 4.94
CA LEU A 119 -11.69 -4.79 5.13
C LEU A 119 -12.01 -6.01 6.00
N ARG A 120 -12.85 -5.84 7.03
CA ARG A 120 -13.34 -6.95 7.85
C ARG A 120 -14.13 -7.96 7.01
N ARG A 121 -15.11 -7.53 6.20
CA ARG A 121 -15.89 -8.40 5.29
C ARG A 121 -14.98 -9.15 4.32
N LEU A 122 -14.01 -8.45 3.73
CA LEU A 122 -13.00 -9.05 2.85
C LEU A 122 -12.17 -10.13 3.57
N ARG A 123 -11.88 -9.94 4.85
CA ARG A 123 -11.14 -10.89 5.69
C ARG A 123 -11.97 -12.10 6.08
N GLU A 124 -13.23 -11.92 6.40
CA GLU A 124 -14.19 -12.98 6.75
C GLU A 124 -14.45 -13.92 5.57
N ASP A 125 -14.43 -13.40 4.34
CA ASP A 125 -14.51 -14.16 3.07
C ASP A 125 -15.78 -15.03 2.96
N ASP A 126 -16.88 -14.59 3.56
CA ASP A 126 -18.13 -15.35 3.63
C ASP A 126 -19.08 -15.08 2.45
N GLU A 127 -18.85 -13.99 1.71
CA GLU A 127 -19.71 -13.53 0.62
C GLU A 127 -19.17 -14.00 -0.73
N GLU A 128 -20.07 -14.31 -1.68
CA GLU A 128 -19.70 -14.67 -3.07
C GLU A 128 -19.03 -13.50 -3.79
N THR A 129 -19.56 -12.29 -3.60
CA THR A 129 -19.00 -11.06 -4.16
C THR A 129 -19.20 -9.91 -3.18
N ILE A 130 -18.14 -9.26 -2.80
CA ILE A 130 -18.16 -8.04 -1.98
C ILE A 130 -18.00 -6.85 -2.91
N TYR A 131 -18.92 -5.88 -2.83
CA TYR A 131 -18.82 -4.65 -3.62
C TYR A 131 -18.16 -3.55 -2.81
N ALA A 132 -17.09 -2.97 -3.36
CA ALA A 132 -16.41 -1.81 -2.82
C ALA A 132 -16.74 -0.54 -3.62
N PRO A 133 -16.68 0.65 -3.01
CA PRO A 133 -16.80 1.91 -3.74
C PRO A 133 -15.50 2.24 -4.48
N ALA A 134 -15.61 2.98 -5.59
CA ALA A 134 -14.51 3.67 -6.23
C ALA A 134 -14.67 5.18 -6.10
N PHE A 135 -13.56 5.92 -6.20
CA PHE A 135 -13.59 7.37 -6.36
C PHE A 135 -13.56 7.71 -7.83
N GLU A 136 -14.67 8.28 -8.33
CA GLU A 136 -14.75 8.71 -9.71
C GLU A 136 -14.20 10.13 -9.88
N ARG A 137 -13.11 10.25 -10.63
CA ARG A 137 -12.35 11.50 -10.71
C ARG A 137 -13.03 12.58 -11.53
N ASP A 138 -13.80 12.21 -12.53
CA ASP A 138 -14.57 13.17 -13.35
C ASP A 138 -15.73 13.76 -12.56
N LEU A 139 -16.29 12.99 -11.64
CA LEU A 139 -17.34 13.44 -10.73
C LEU A 139 -16.79 14.05 -9.44
N GLU A 140 -15.52 13.79 -9.12
CA GLU A 140 -14.89 14.11 -7.82
C GLU A 140 -15.68 13.55 -6.62
N GLN A 141 -16.32 12.37 -6.79
CA GLN A 141 -17.19 11.73 -5.80
C GLN A 141 -16.91 10.24 -5.66
N PRO A 142 -17.15 9.68 -4.45
CA PRO A 142 -17.22 8.23 -4.30
C PRO A 142 -18.49 7.66 -4.92
N VAL A 143 -18.37 6.54 -5.63
CA VAL A 143 -19.47 5.81 -6.24
C VAL A 143 -19.53 4.42 -5.61
N ALA A 144 -20.67 4.12 -4.98
CA ALA A 144 -20.88 2.83 -4.31
C ALA A 144 -21.04 1.69 -5.33
N GLY A 145 -20.57 0.48 -4.95
CA GLY A 145 -20.80 -0.73 -5.76
C GLY A 145 -19.99 -0.81 -7.05
N SER A 146 -18.95 0.02 -7.21
CA SER A 146 -18.15 0.13 -8.44
C SER A 146 -17.14 -1.01 -8.62
N ILE A 147 -16.65 -1.60 -7.53
CA ILE A 147 -15.57 -2.60 -7.57
C ILE A 147 -16.09 -3.93 -7.03
N PRO A 148 -16.33 -4.94 -7.89
CA PRO A 148 -16.63 -6.28 -7.43
C PRO A 148 -15.35 -6.99 -6.96
N VAL A 149 -15.38 -7.58 -5.77
CA VAL A 149 -14.35 -8.46 -5.23
C VAL A 149 -14.94 -9.85 -5.08
N PRO A 150 -14.72 -10.76 -6.05
CA PRO A 150 -15.27 -12.11 -5.98
C PRO A 150 -14.57 -12.94 -4.92
N ARG A 151 -15.22 -14.03 -4.47
CA ARG A 151 -14.62 -15.01 -3.55
C ARG A 151 -13.34 -15.62 -4.12
N ALA A 152 -13.22 -15.72 -5.45
CA ALA A 152 -12.00 -16.17 -6.13
C ALA A 152 -10.79 -15.26 -5.90
N ALA A 153 -10.98 -13.98 -5.53
CA ALA A 153 -9.89 -13.07 -5.21
C ALA A 153 -9.19 -13.50 -3.92
N ARG A 154 -7.99 -14.05 -4.04
CA ARG A 154 -7.17 -14.52 -2.91
C ARG A 154 -6.18 -13.48 -2.43
N VAL A 155 -5.89 -12.47 -3.27
CA VAL A 155 -5.10 -11.29 -2.91
C VAL A 155 -5.95 -10.05 -3.15
N VAL A 156 -6.07 -9.21 -2.15
CA VAL A 156 -6.67 -7.87 -2.29
C VAL A 156 -5.59 -6.85 -1.97
N ILE A 157 -5.26 -6.03 -2.95
CA ILE A 157 -4.38 -4.88 -2.80
C ILE A 157 -5.25 -3.68 -2.50
N THR A 158 -4.98 -3.01 -1.40
CA THR A 158 -5.62 -1.75 -1.04
C THR A 158 -4.57 -0.67 -0.86
N GLU A 159 -4.87 0.57 -1.20
CA GLU A 159 -3.94 1.66 -0.97
C GLU A 159 -4.65 2.89 -0.40
N GLY A 160 -3.88 3.67 0.34
CA GLY A 160 -4.38 4.92 0.89
C GLY A 160 -3.38 5.59 1.83
N ASN A 161 -3.66 6.85 2.11
CA ASN A 161 -2.78 7.67 2.92
C ASN A 161 -2.77 7.23 4.40
N TYR A 162 -3.90 6.72 4.93
CA TYR A 162 -4.16 6.65 6.37
C TYR A 162 -4.16 5.24 6.96
N LEU A 163 -3.65 4.23 6.23
CA LEU A 163 -3.71 2.81 6.64
C LEU A 163 -2.98 2.50 7.95
N LEU A 164 -2.03 3.34 8.34
CA LEU A 164 -1.20 3.19 9.54
C LEU A 164 -1.51 4.22 10.63
N LEU A 165 -2.55 5.04 10.48
CA LEU A 165 -3.00 5.91 11.57
C LEU A 165 -3.60 5.05 12.69
N ASP A 166 -3.23 5.38 13.94
CA ASP A 166 -3.59 4.62 15.14
C ASP A 166 -4.56 5.37 16.07
N HIS A 167 -5.24 6.36 15.54
CA HIS A 167 -6.22 7.13 16.30
C HIS A 167 -7.58 7.21 15.59
N GLY A 168 -8.64 7.45 16.37
CA GLY A 168 -10.01 7.47 15.86
C GLY A 168 -10.39 6.16 15.17
N ASP A 169 -11.28 6.24 14.20
CA ASP A 169 -11.71 5.06 13.43
C ASP A 169 -10.61 4.49 12.51
N TRP A 170 -9.58 5.25 12.19
CA TRP A 170 -8.43 4.76 11.42
C TRP A 170 -7.66 3.67 12.15
N ALA A 171 -7.62 3.68 13.50
CA ALA A 171 -6.98 2.62 14.29
C ALA A 171 -7.61 1.24 14.04
N ARG A 172 -8.82 1.18 13.51
CA ARG A 172 -9.55 -0.05 13.20
C ARG A 172 -9.14 -0.69 11.86
N VAL A 173 -8.34 0.02 11.04
CA VAL A 173 -7.94 -0.42 9.68
C VAL A 173 -6.80 -1.44 9.75
N ARG A 174 -5.69 -1.08 10.42
CA ARG A 174 -4.45 -1.89 10.45
C ARG A 174 -4.65 -3.35 10.86
N PRO A 175 -5.53 -3.70 11.85
CA PRO A 175 -5.73 -5.09 12.28
C PRO A 175 -6.24 -6.03 11.19
N TRP A 176 -6.87 -5.53 10.14
CA TRP A 176 -7.40 -6.34 9.03
C TRP A 176 -6.39 -6.60 7.92
N LEU A 177 -5.29 -5.84 7.88
CA LEU A 177 -4.24 -5.95 6.86
C LEU A 177 -3.15 -6.94 7.30
N ASP A 178 -2.76 -7.85 6.40
CA ASP A 178 -1.66 -8.79 6.66
C ASP A 178 -0.32 -8.08 6.68
N GLU A 179 -0.14 -7.18 5.72
CA GLU A 179 1.03 -6.30 5.65
C GLU A 179 0.59 -4.91 5.18
N VAL A 180 1.37 -3.92 5.60
CA VAL A 180 1.28 -2.57 5.05
C VAL A 180 2.67 -2.13 4.62
N TRP A 181 2.82 -1.85 3.33
CA TRP A 181 4.07 -1.36 2.74
C TRP A 181 4.01 0.15 2.60
N TYR A 182 5.07 0.82 3.03
CA TYR A 182 5.18 2.27 2.93
C TYR A 182 5.97 2.65 1.67
N CYS A 183 5.32 3.33 0.73
CA CYS A 183 5.95 3.87 -0.48
C CYS A 183 6.74 5.13 -0.13
N GLU A 184 8.05 5.07 -0.33
CA GLU A 184 8.95 6.21 -0.13
C GLU A 184 9.29 6.84 -1.46
N LEU A 185 9.18 8.16 -1.54
CA LEU A 185 9.61 8.95 -2.70
C LEU A 185 10.26 10.23 -2.19
N ASP A 186 11.34 10.63 -2.87
CA ASP A 186 11.99 11.91 -2.62
C ASP A 186 10.99 13.07 -2.60
N ARG A 187 11.17 13.99 -1.64
CA ARG A 187 10.20 15.07 -1.43
C ARG A 187 10.06 15.97 -2.65
N VAL A 188 11.15 16.31 -3.32
CA VAL A 188 11.13 17.23 -4.48
C VAL A 188 10.37 16.57 -5.63
N GLU A 189 10.66 15.32 -5.93
CA GLU A 189 9.97 14.57 -6.96
C GLU A 189 8.48 14.37 -6.62
N ARG A 190 8.17 14.08 -5.37
CA ARG A 190 6.79 13.91 -4.89
C ARG A 190 5.97 15.18 -5.09
N LEU A 191 6.49 16.34 -4.68
CA LEU A 191 5.83 17.63 -4.84
C LEU A 191 5.60 17.97 -6.32
N LYS A 192 6.61 17.73 -7.17
CA LYS A 192 6.50 17.92 -8.61
C LYS A 192 5.36 17.10 -9.22
N ARG A 193 5.29 15.81 -8.88
CA ARG A 193 4.22 14.91 -9.36
C ARG A 193 2.85 15.35 -8.86
N LEU A 194 2.78 15.78 -7.62
CA LEU A 194 1.52 16.17 -6.97
C LEU A 194 0.96 17.46 -7.57
N ILE A 195 1.79 18.50 -7.77
CA ILE A 195 1.40 19.73 -8.45
C ILE A 195 0.95 19.43 -9.88
N ALA A 196 1.74 18.66 -10.64
CA ALA A 196 1.38 18.26 -12.00
C ALA A 196 0.02 17.53 -12.05
N ARG A 197 -0.26 16.64 -11.10
CA ARG A 197 -1.54 15.95 -10.97
C ARG A 197 -2.69 16.93 -10.73
N HIS A 198 -2.54 17.86 -9.80
CA HIS A 198 -3.57 18.88 -9.54
C HIS A 198 -3.87 19.77 -10.75
N VAL A 199 -2.83 20.19 -11.47
CA VAL A 199 -2.98 20.99 -12.69
C VAL A 199 -3.72 20.19 -13.78
N ARG A 200 -3.35 18.94 -13.96
CA ARG A 200 -4.00 18.04 -14.92
C ARG A 200 -5.49 17.85 -14.64
N PHE A 201 -5.89 17.79 -13.37
CA PHE A 201 -7.30 17.70 -12.95
C PHE A 201 -7.96 19.08 -12.80
N GLY A 202 -7.48 20.10 -13.53
CA GLY A 202 -8.15 21.37 -13.74
C GLY A 202 -7.87 22.48 -12.72
N LYS A 203 -6.95 22.28 -11.75
CA LYS A 203 -6.53 23.41 -10.88
C LYS A 203 -5.56 24.33 -11.62
N ALA A 204 -5.74 25.64 -11.47
CA ALA A 204 -4.75 26.61 -11.93
C ALA A 204 -3.39 26.35 -11.24
N PRO A 205 -2.23 26.52 -11.93
CA PRO A 205 -0.91 26.17 -11.39
C PRO A 205 -0.59 26.80 -10.03
N ASP A 206 -0.87 28.07 -9.85
CA ASP A 206 -0.63 28.79 -8.58
C ASP A 206 -1.52 28.23 -7.45
N TYR A 207 -2.79 27.94 -7.77
CA TYR A 207 -3.70 27.32 -6.81
C TYR A 207 -3.29 25.90 -6.47
N ALA A 208 -2.84 25.11 -7.46
CA ALA A 208 -2.33 23.77 -7.24
C ALA A 208 -1.12 23.77 -6.29
N THR A 209 -0.18 24.69 -6.50
CA THR A 209 1.00 24.86 -5.62
C THR A 209 0.57 25.23 -4.20
N SER A 210 -0.30 26.22 -4.05
CA SER A 210 -0.83 26.65 -2.74
C SER A 210 -1.58 25.53 -2.01
N TRP A 211 -2.38 24.75 -2.75
CA TRP A 211 -3.09 23.59 -2.20
C TRP A 211 -2.13 22.53 -1.68
N VAL A 212 -1.11 22.18 -2.46
CA VAL A 212 -0.08 21.23 -2.06
C VAL A 212 0.61 21.67 -0.78
N GLU A 213 0.99 22.94 -0.66
CA GLU A 213 1.67 23.47 0.53
C GLU A 213 0.77 23.49 1.76
N GLN A 214 -0.50 23.84 1.61
CA GLN A 214 -1.41 24.07 2.73
C GLN A 214 -2.17 22.82 3.18
N VAL A 215 -2.46 21.90 2.27
CA VAL A 215 -3.29 20.72 2.53
C VAL A 215 -2.45 19.44 2.42
N ASP A 216 -1.80 19.19 1.28
CA ASP A 216 -1.14 17.91 1.03
C ASP A 216 0.12 17.73 1.88
N GLU A 217 0.90 18.79 2.14
CA GLU A 217 2.10 18.71 2.98
C GLU A 217 1.76 18.44 4.46
N ARG A 218 0.69 19.02 4.99
CA ARG A 218 0.22 18.72 6.35
C ARG A 218 -0.19 17.24 6.48
N ASN A 219 -0.87 16.72 5.48
CA ASN A 219 -1.20 15.31 5.43
C ASN A 219 0.06 14.45 5.27
N ALA A 220 1.04 14.90 4.48
CA ALA A 220 2.31 14.20 4.29
C ALA A 220 3.10 14.07 5.59
N GLU A 221 3.17 15.11 6.42
CA GLU A 221 3.82 15.08 7.74
C GLU A 221 3.15 14.06 8.67
N LEU A 222 1.81 14.07 8.74
CA LEU A 222 1.04 13.11 9.52
C LEU A 222 1.33 11.67 9.09
N ILE A 223 1.36 11.43 7.77
CA ILE A 223 1.59 10.09 7.20
C ILE A 223 3.04 9.67 7.39
N ALA A 224 4.01 10.57 7.21
CA ALA A 224 5.43 10.27 7.40
C ALA A 224 5.74 9.80 8.82
N ALA A 225 5.05 10.33 9.83
CA ALA A 225 5.17 9.90 11.22
C ALA A 225 4.72 8.42 11.42
N THR A 226 3.93 7.86 10.51
CA THR A 226 3.48 6.46 10.58
C THR A 226 4.45 5.46 9.95
N LYS A 227 5.47 5.92 9.19
CA LYS A 227 6.44 5.08 8.48
C LYS A 227 7.07 3.97 9.35
N PRO A 228 7.45 4.20 10.64
CA PRO A 228 8.01 3.15 11.48
C PRO A 228 7.05 1.98 11.78
N LYS A 229 5.74 2.12 11.50
CA LYS A 229 4.72 1.08 11.72
C LYS A 229 4.52 0.19 10.49
N ALA A 230 5.19 0.49 9.37
CA ALA A 230 5.09 -0.30 8.15
C ALA A 230 5.88 -1.61 8.26
N ASP A 231 5.37 -2.67 7.63
CA ASP A 231 6.03 -3.98 7.57
C ASP A 231 7.17 -4.00 6.53
N LEU A 232 7.10 -3.11 5.54
CA LEU A 232 8.11 -2.95 4.50
C LEU A 232 8.17 -1.50 4.03
N ILE A 233 9.37 -1.01 3.74
CA ILE A 233 9.57 0.24 3.02
C ILE A 233 9.85 -0.09 1.56
N VAL A 234 9.00 0.41 0.66
CA VAL A 234 9.23 0.35 -0.78
C VAL A 234 10.09 1.56 -1.16
N PRO A 235 11.32 1.34 -1.62
CA PRO A 235 12.24 2.44 -1.85
C PRO A 235 11.90 3.25 -3.10
N ASP A 236 12.39 4.48 -3.13
CA ASP A 236 12.28 5.42 -4.26
C ASP A 236 12.70 4.80 -5.60
N SER A 237 13.76 3.98 -5.60
CA SER A 237 14.26 3.31 -6.81
C SER A 237 13.21 2.42 -7.47
N VAL A 238 12.41 1.69 -6.69
CA VAL A 238 11.31 0.87 -7.23
C VAL A 238 10.19 1.75 -7.77
N ILE A 239 9.78 2.77 -7.01
CA ILE A 239 8.71 3.68 -7.44
C ILE A 239 9.07 4.40 -8.76
N ARG A 240 10.33 4.79 -8.92
CA ARG A 240 10.82 5.44 -10.15
C ARG A 240 10.97 4.48 -11.34
N SER A 241 11.18 3.21 -11.09
CA SER A 241 11.32 2.20 -12.16
C SER A 241 9.98 1.85 -12.81
N ILE A 242 8.86 2.17 -12.15
CA ILE A 242 7.52 1.91 -12.70
C ILE A 242 7.19 3.01 -13.71
N PRO A 243 6.87 2.66 -14.97
CA PRO A 243 6.41 3.63 -15.95
C PRO A 243 5.16 4.35 -15.44
N LEU A 244 5.15 5.67 -15.53
CA LEU A 244 3.91 6.41 -15.28
C LEU A 244 2.89 6.01 -16.36
N PRO A 245 1.62 5.83 -15.99
CA PRO A 245 0.57 5.55 -16.97
C PRO A 245 0.58 6.64 -18.05
N VAL A 246 0.56 6.22 -19.32
CA VAL A 246 0.61 7.13 -20.48
C VAL A 246 -0.70 7.90 -20.64
N ASP A 247 -1.78 7.37 -20.03
CA ASP A 247 -3.16 7.85 -20.19
C ASP A 247 -3.92 7.88 -18.82
N ILE A 248 -3.46 8.69 -17.90
CA ILE A 248 -4.30 9.03 -16.76
C ILE A 248 -4.38 10.53 -16.63
#